data_6e90613caf4a716efed3fb81f1ed65f6
#
_entry.id   6e90613caf4a716efed3fb81f1ed65f6
#
_cell.length_a   1.000
_cell.length_b   1.000
_cell.length_c   1.000
_cell.angle_alpha   90.00
_cell.angle_beta   90.00
_cell.angle_gamma   90.00
#
_symmetry.space_group_name_H-M   'P 1'
#
loop_
_entity.id
_entity.type
_entity.pdbx_description
1 polymer ?
#
loop_
_entity_poly.entity_id
_entity_poly.type
_entity_poly.pdbx_seq_one_letter_code
_entity_poly.pdbx_strand_id
1 'polypeptide(L)'
;MDNPYDIVALGECLVDVLCEESGGVLRMEGNPGGAPANLLAMAARLGRSAALLAKVGEDRFGQYLLRHLQSAGIDVRGVLSDRTFPTTLAIVQLDRSGERSFSFYRDRTADVMLSAGEIDAAMLRRARIFHFGSLS
;
A
#
# COMPACT_ATOMS: atom_id res chain seq x y z
N MET A 1 -22.92 -8.89 17.27
CA MET A 1 -21.75 -7.99 17.32
C MET A 1 -21.68 -7.25 16.01
N ASP A 2 -21.78 -5.95 16.04
CA ASP A 2 -21.60 -5.16 14.82
C ASP A 2 -20.12 -5.26 14.40
N ASN A 3 -19.86 -5.97 13.32
CA ASN A 3 -18.55 -5.99 12.70
C ASN A 3 -18.40 -4.69 11.89
N PRO A 4 -17.63 -3.70 12.35
CA PRO A 4 -17.56 -2.40 11.68
C PRO A 4 -16.84 -2.47 10.34
N TYR A 5 -16.14 -3.59 10.03
CA TYR A 5 -15.46 -3.78 8.77
C TYR A 5 -16.03 -4.95 7.99
N ASP A 6 -16.43 -4.69 6.76
CA ASP A 6 -16.72 -5.76 5.80
C ASP A 6 -15.45 -6.52 5.44
N ILE A 7 -14.33 -5.77 5.28
CA ILE A 7 -13.03 -6.34 4.94
C ILE A 7 -11.88 -5.60 5.63
N VAL A 8 -10.96 -6.36 6.22
CA VAL A 8 -9.66 -5.88 6.68
C VAL A 8 -8.59 -6.61 5.86
N ALA A 9 -7.66 -5.87 5.29
CA ALA A 9 -6.53 -6.44 4.59
C ALA A 9 -5.22 -6.19 5.33
N LEU A 10 -4.30 -7.16 5.27
CA LEU A 10 -2.93 -7.07 5.74
C LEU A 10 -1.99 -7.25 4.56
N GLY A 11 -1.08 -6.32 4.35
CA GLY A 11 -0.05 -6.47 3.34
C GLY A 11 0.59 -5.16 2.92
N GLU A 12 1.21 -5.18 1.76
CA GLU A 12 1.97 -4.04 1.26
C GLU A 12 1.08 -2.88 0.81
N CYS A 13 1.57 -1.69 1.09
CA CYS A 13 1.14 -0.42 0.51
C CYS A 13 2.40 0.31 0.04
N LEU A 14 2.48 0.61 -1.24
CA LEU A 14 3.70 1.10 -1.87
C LEU A 14 3.38 2.13 -2.96
N VAL A 15 4.40 2.79 -3.49
CA VAL A 15 4.25 3.69 -4.63
C VAL A 15 4.75 3.00 -5.89
N ASP A 16 3.87 2.84 -6.86
CA ASP A 16 4.22 2.46 -8.23
C ASP A 16 4.76 3.71 -8.95
N VAL A 17 6.00 3.66 -9.40
CA VAL A 17 6.67 4.76 -10.08
C VAL A 17 6.89 4.41 -11.54
N LEU A 18 6.13 5.05 -12.41
CA LEU A 18 6.33 4.94 -13.86
C LEU A 18 7.51 5.83 -14.26
N CYS A 19 8.50 5.24 -14.92
CA CYS A 19 9.69 5.93 -15.39
C CYS A 19 9.69 6.02 -16.93
N GLU A 20 9.91 7.23 -17.43
CA GLU A 20 10.03 7.54 -18.85
C GLU A 20 11.27 8.40 -19.09
N GLU A 21 12.09 8.03 -20.07
CA GLU A 21 13.21 8.84 -20.53
C GLU A 21 12.90 9.48 -21.86
N SER A 22 13.00 10.82 -21.93
CA SER A 22 12.79 11.57 -23.16
C SER A 22 13.70 12.81 -23.19
N GLY A 23 14.45 13.00 -24.25
CA GLY A 23 15.34 14.15 -24.43
C GLY A 23 16.43 14.27 -23.35
N GLY A 24 16.95 13.15 -22.86
CA GLY A 24 17.95 13.10 -21.79
C GLY A 24 17.41 13.44 -20.39
N VAL A 25 16.10 13.51 -20.24
CA VAL A 25 15.44 13.78 -18.96
C VAL A 25 14.65 12.53 -18.53
N LEU A 26 14.94 12.04 -17.33
CA LEU A 26 14.15 10.98 -16.68
C LEU A 26 12.96 11.60 -15.96
N ARG A 27 11.76 11.24 -16.37
CA ARG A 27 10.51 11.60 -15.70
C ARG A 27 9.99 10.43 -14.90
N MET A 28 9.48 10.74 -13.72
CA MET A 28 8.94 9.75 -12.78
C MET A 28 7.54 10.19 -12.34
N GLU A 29 6.58 9.31 -12.51
CA GLU A 29 5.20 9.51 -12.05
C GLU A 29 4.85 8.46 -11.00
N GLY A 30 4.53 8.92 -9.78
CA GLY A 30 4.18 8.05 -8.67
C GLY A 30 2.68 7.87 -8.52
N ASN A 31 2.24 6.62 -8.44
CA ASN A 31 0.86 6.24 -8.22
C ASN A 31 0.75 5.34 -6.98
N PRO A 32 -0.37 5.41 -6.23
CA PRO A 32 -0.57 4.49 -5.11
C PRO A 32 -0.75 3.07 -5.62
N GLY A 33 -0.07 2.13 -4.97
CA GLY A 33 -0.04 0.72 -5.33
C GLY A 33 -0.04 -0.20 -4.12
N GLY A 34 0.12 -1.48 -4.41
CA GLY A 34 -0.01 -2.56 -3.45
C GLY A 34 -1.34 -3.31 -3.63
N ALA A 35 -1.25 -4.63 -3.82
CA ALA A 35 -2.44 -5.43 -4.12
C ALA A 35 -3.51 -5.35 -3.03
N PRO A 36 -3.19 -5.43 -1.72
CA PRO A 36 -4.20 -5.28 -0.66
C PRO A 36 -4.85 -3.90 -0.67
N ALA A 37 -4.07 -2.84 -0.86
CA ALA A 37 -4.58 -1.47 -0.91
C ALA A 37 -5.54 -1.26 -2.10
N ASN A 38 -5.20 -1.79 -3.27
CA ASN A 38 -6.04 -1.72 -4.46
C ASN A 38 -7.36 -2.48 -4.28
N LEU A 39 -7.32 -3.66 -3.66
CA LEU A 39 -8.52 -4.45 -3.33
C LEU A 39 -9.45 -3.66 -2.40
N LEU A 40 -8.91 -3.05 -1.34
CA LEU A 40 -9.69 -2.25 -0.41
C LEU A 40 -10.28 -0.99 -1.06
N ALA A 41 -9.52 -0.33 -1.95
CA ALA A 41 -10.03 0.82 -2.69
C ALA A 41 -11.23 0.45 -3.56
N MET A 42 -11.21 -0.71 -4.20
CA MET A 42 -12.35 -1.21 -4.95
C MET A 42 -13.52 -1.56 -4.03
N ALA A 43 -13.28 -2.24 -2.90
CA ALA A 43 -14.31 -2.56 -1.92
C ALA A 43 -15.00 -1.29 -1.38
N ALA A 44 -14.23 -0.25 -1.04
CA ALA A 44 -14.75 1.02 -0.57
C ALA A 44 -15.61 1.72 -1.65
N ARG A 45 -15.20 1.69 -2.93
CA ARG A 45 -16.01 2.21 -4.04
C ARG A 45 -17.34 1.48 -4.20
N LEU A 46 -17.39 0.20 -3.82
CA LEU A 46 -18.62 -0.60 -3.80
C LEU A 46 -19.43 -0.42 -2.50
N GLY A 47 -19.11 0.58 -1.69
CA GLY A 47 -19.82 0.92 -0.46
C GLY A 47 -19.53 -0.02 0.72
N ARG A 48 -18.39 -0.74 0.70
CA ARG A 48 -17.99 -1.61 1.78
C ARG A 48 -17.07 -0.90 2.77
N SER A 49 -17.26 -1.19 4.05
CA SER A 49 -16.36 -0.70 5.09
C SER A 49 -15.04 -1.47 5.06
N ALA A 50 -13.94 -0.74 4.86
CA ALA A 50 -12.62 -1.32 4.61
C ALA A 50 -11.55 -0.71 5.53
N ALA A 51 -10.60 -1.54 5.99
CA ALA A 51 -9.45 -1.10 6.76
C ALA A 51 -8.18 -1.81 6.30
N LEU A 52 -7.05 -1.12 6.40
CA LEU A 52 -5.74 -1.63 6.02
C LEU A 52 -4.84 -1.76 7.26
N LEU A 53 -4.20 -2.92 7.36
CA LEU A 53 -3.07 -3.19 8.25
C LEU A 53 -1.81 -3.23 7.40
N ALA A 54 -0.92 -2.27 7.58
CA ALA A 54 0.29 -2.12 6.79
C ALA A 54 1.33 -1.30 7.55
N LYS A 55 2.50 -1.15 6.96
CA LYS A 55 3.55 -0.28 7.48
C LYS A 55 4.19 0.49 6.32
N VAL A 56 4.29 1.79 6.47
CA VAL A 56 4.94 2.70 5.50
C VAL A 56 6.02 3.51 6.21
N GLY A 57 6.92 4.12 5.46
CA GLY A 57 7.91 5.01 6.04
C GLY A 57 7.28 6.33 6.51
N GLU A 58 7.88 6.96 7.52
CA GLU A 58 7.58 8.35 7.92
C GLU A 58 8.25 9.31 6.91
N ASP A 59 7.90 9.18 5.65
CA ASP A 59 8.43 9.94 4.52
C ASP A 59 7.30 10.50 3.63
N ARG A 60 7.68 11.23 2.59
CA ARG A 60 6.69 11.84 1.69
C ARG A 60 5.84 10.81 0.96
N PHE A 61 6.39 9.65 0.65
CA PHE A 61 5.68 8.57 -0.03
C PHE A 61 4.66 7.93 0.90
N GLY A 62 5.03 7.64 2.15
CA GLY A 62 4.12 7.14 3.17
C GLY A 62 2.97 8.10 3.45
N GLN A 63 3.25 9.39 3.60
CA GLN A 63 2.22 10.42 3.76
C GLN A 63 1.28 10.53 2.55
N TYR A 64 1.83 10.41 1.35
CA TYR A 64 1.04 10.39 0.11
C TYR A 64 0.07 9.20 0.09
N LEU A 65 0.55 8.00 0.39
CA LEU A 65 -0.25 6.79 0.46
C LEU A 65 -1.37 6.89 1.50
N LEU A 66 -1.06 7.38 2.71
CA LEU A 66 -2.06 7.56 3.77
C LEU A 66 -3.18 8.50 3.35
N ARG A 67 -2.85 9.65 2.76
CA ARG A 67 -3.87 10.60 2.25
C ARG A 67 -4.73 9.97 1.16
N HIS A 68 -4.11 9.20 0.25
CA HIS A 68 -4.84 8.53 -0.83
C HIS A 68 -5.83 7.49 -0.28
N LEU A 69 -5.38 6.63 0.62
CA LEU A 69 -6.21 5.62 1.27
C LEU A 69 -7.39 6.25 2.03
N GLN A 70 -7.12 7.31 2.80
CA GLN A 70 -8.16 8.05 3.53
C GLN A 70 -9.19 8.66 2.57
N SER A 71 -8.74 9.27 1.47
CA SER A 71 -9.64 9.85 0.46
C SER A 71 -10.48 8.80 -0.25
N ALA A 72 -9.99 7.56 -0.33
CA ALA A 72 -10.74 6.41 -0.86
C ALA A 72 -11.74 5.82 0.15
N GLY A 73 -11.81 6.34 1.38
CA GLY A 73 -12.71 5.86 2.43
C GLY A 73 -12.20 4.63 3.18
N ILE A 74 -10.89 4.35 3.12
CA ILE A 74 -10.27 3.24 3.83
C ILE A 74 -9.82 3.72 5.22
N ASP A 75 -10.12 2.94 6.25
CA ASP A 75 -9.61 3.19 7.60
C ASP A 75 -8.12 2.85 7.66
N VAL A 76 -7.29 3.85 7.95
CA VAL A 76 -5.82 3.74 7.99
C VAL A 76 -5.26 3.69 9.42
N ARG A 77 -6.09 3.57 10.45
CA ARG A 77 -5.61 3.51 11.84
C ARG A 77 -4.70 2.32 12.10
N GLY A 78 -4.82 1.27 11.31
CA GLY A 78 -3.94 0.11 11.33
C GLY A 78 -2.68 0.25 10.47
N VAL A 79 -2.47 1.39 9.80
CA VAL A 79 -1.25 1.64 9.02
C VAL A 79 -0.23 2.36 9.89
N LEU A 80 0.89 1.70 10.15
CA LEU A 80 1.98 2.23 10.96
C LEU A 80 2.93 3.07 10.10
N SER A 81 3.52 4.09 10.72
CA SER A 81 4.59 4.89 10.13
C SER A 81 5.92 4.59 10.82
N ASP A 82 6.95 4.26 10.05
CA ASP A 82 8.27 3.88 10.54
C ASP A 82 9.27 5.01 10.28
N ARG A 83 10.02 5.41 11.33
CA ARG A 83 11.05 6.46 11.24
C ARG A 83 12.36 5.99 10.64
N THR A 84 12.60 4.69 10.70
CA THR A 84 13.89 4.09 10.32
C THR A 84 13.87 3.55 8.90
N PHE A 85 12.76 2.92 8.52
CA PHE A 85 12.64 2.21 7.25
C PHE A 85 11.76 2.99 6.27
N PRO A 86 12.23 3.20 5.02
CA PRO A 86 11.49 3.98 4.04
C PRO A 86 10.30 3.21 3.47
N THR A 87 9.41 3.95 2.83
CA THR A 87 8.32 3.39 2.02
C THR A 87 8.87 2.65 0.80
N THR A 88 8.31 1.50 0.48
CA THR A 88 8.64 0.73 -0.73
C THR A 88 8.25 1.48 -2.00
N LEU A 89 9.15 1.45 -2.99
CA LEU A 89 8.89 1.91 -4.35
C LEU A 89 8.98 0.74 -5.32
N ALA A 90 8.01 0.62 -6.22
CA ALA A 90 8.06 -0.29 -7.35
C ALA A 90 8.26 0.54 -8.63
N ILE A 91 9.42 0.40 -9.27
CA ILE A 91 9.71 1.12 -10.50
C ILE A 91 9.17 0.31 -11.67
N VAL A 92 8.27 0.91 -12.42
CA VAL A 92 7.66 0.33 -13.62
C VAL A 92 8.30 0.99 -14.83
N GLN A 93 8.92 0.20 -15.67
CA GLN A 93 9.48 0.65 -16.96
C GLN A 93 8.70 0.00 -18.09
N LEU A 94 8.39 0.78 -19.11
CA LEU A 94 7.87 0.28 -20.38
C LEU A 94 9.02 0.23 -21.38
N ASP A 95 9.23 -0.92 -21.98
CA ASP A 95 10.15 -1.03 -23.10
C ASP A 95 9.50 -0.52 -24.40
N ARG A 96 10.28 -0.49 -25.49
CA ARG A 96 9.79 -0.04 -26.80
C ARG A 96 8.70 -0.95 -27.40
N SER A 97 8.56 -2.18 -26.90
CA SER A 97 7.52 -3.13 -27.30
C SER A 97 6.24 -2.98 -26.45
N GLY A 98 6.28 -2.17 -25.38
CA GLY A 98 5.18 -1.99 -24.42
C GLY A 98 5.17 -3.06 -23.33
N GLU A 99 6.21 -3.89 -23.23
CA GLU A 99 6.35 -4.83 -22.12
C GLU A 99 6.74 -4.08 -20.84
N ARG A 100 6.13 -4.50 -19.72
CA ARG A 100 6.41 -3.94 -18.40
C ARG A 100 7.49 -4.73 -17.70
N SER A 101 8.51 -4.03 -17.22
CA SER A 101 9.47 -4.56 -16.27
C SER A 101 9.33 -3.87 -14.93
N PHE A 102 9.57 -4.61 -13.84
CA PHE A 102 9.46 -4.11 -12.48
C PHE A 102 10.81 -4.20 -11.79
N SER A 103 11.20 -3.12 -11.11
CA SER A 103 12.32 -3.09 -10.20
C SER A 103 11.83 -2.62 -8.83
N PHE A 104 11.96 -3.47 -7.81
CA PHE A 104 11.50 -3.15 -6.47
C PHE A 104 12.62 -2.57 -5.62
N TYR A 105 12.44 -1.35 -5.14
CA TYR A 105 13.24 -0.75 -4.08
C TYR A 105 12.60 -1.15 -2.74
N ARG A 106 12.84 -2.40 -2.33
CA ARG A 106 12.17 -3.06 -1.20
C ARG A 106 13.16 -3.74 -0.25
N ASP A 107 14.42 -3.38 -0.30
CA ASP A 107 15.39 -3.86 0.68
C ASP A 107 15.25 -3.05 1.98
N ARG A 108 14.90 -3.72 3.07
CA ARG A 108 14.69 -3.13 4.40
C ARG A 108 13.72 -1.93 4.37
N THR A 109 12.64 -2.03 3.65
CA THR A 109 11.56 -1.05 3.65
C THR A 109 10.55 -1.34 4.75
N ALA A 110 9.72 -0.36 5.09
CA ALA A 110 8.82 -0.41 6.23
C ALA A 110 7.87 -1.62 6.20
N ASP A 111 7.30 -1.95 5.03
CA ASP A 111 6.38 -3.07 4.89
C ASP A 111 7.03 -4.43 5.16
N VAL A 112 8.30 -4.61 4.75
CA VAL A 112 9.08 -5.84 5.03
C VAL A 112 9.40 -5.96 6.52
N MET A 113 9.50 -4.83 7.22
CA MET A 113 9.85 -4.75 8.63
C MET A 113 8.63 -4.77 9.57
N LEU A 114 7.42 -4.98 9.02
CA LEU A 114 6.22 -5.16 9.83
C LEU A 114 6.29 -6.50 10.58
N SER A 115 6.15 -6.45 11.89
CA SER A 115 6.18 -7.63 12.75
C SER A 115 4.78 -7.99 13.26
N ALA A 116 4.60 -9.26 13.63
CA ALA A 116 3.31 -9.74 14.14
C ALA A 116 2.84 -8.99 15.41
N GLY A 117 3.79 -8.54 16.25
CA GLY A 117 3.47 -7.78 17.48
C GLY A 117 2.96 -6.37 17.22
N GLU A 118 3.12 -5.85 16.02
CA GLU A 118 2.67 -4.51 15.62
C GLU A 118 1.27 -4.51 14.98
N ILE A 119 0.71 -5.70 14.69
CA ILE A 119 -0.59 -5.84 14.04
C ILE A 119 -1.70 -5.60 15.06
N ASP A 120 -2.66 -4.74 14.70
CA ASP A 120 -3.86 -4.52 15.51
C ASP A 120 -4.79 -5.73 15.44
N ALA A 121 -4.62 -6.65 16.38
CA ALA A 121 -5.46 -7.84 16.50
C ALA A 121 -6.92 -7.51 16.83
N ALA A 122 -7.19 -6.36 17.45
CA ALA A 122 -8.56 -5.93 17.72
C ALA A 122 -9.28 -5.54 16.42
N MET A 123 -8.59 -4.87 15.51
CA MET A 123 -9.11 -4.55 14.18
C MET A 123 -9.41 -5.83 13.39
N LEU A 124 -8.53 -6.83 13.43
CA LEU A 124 -8.75 -8.12 12.79
C LEU A 124 -10.03 -8.82 13.30
N ARG A 125 -10.22 -8.86 14.61
CA ARG A 125 -11.41 -9.51 15.21
C ARG A 125 -12.73 -8.83 14.82
N ARG A 126 -12.68 -7.60 14.34
CA ARG A 126 -13.85 -6.81 13.92
C ARG A 126 -14.10 -6.88 12.42
N ALA A 127 -13.40 -7.74 11.70
CA ALA A 127 -13.56 -7.97 10.27
C ALA A 127 -14.51 -9.12 9.98
N ARG A 128 -15.36 -8.97 8.98
CA ARG A 128 -16.13 -10.09 8.42
C ARG A 128 -15.26 -10.95 7.48
N ILE A 129 -14.37 -10.28 6.73
CA ILE A 129 -13.42 -10.92 5.82
C ILE A 129 -12.04 -10.41 6.18
N PHE A 130 -11.10 -11.34 6.34
CA PHE A 130 -9.68 -11.01 6.44
C PHE A 130 -8.96 -11.46 5.17
N HIS A 131 -8.32 -10.51 4.51
CA HIS A 131 -7.49 -10.73 3.33
C HIS A 131 -6.01 -10.47 3.68
N PHE A 132 -5.11 -11.29 3.18
CA PHE A 132 -3.67 -11.05 3.33
C PHE A 132 -2.92 -11.40 2.05
N GLY A 133 -1.83 -10.75 1.79
CA GLY A 133 -0.98 -10.89 0.62
C GLY A 133 -0.39 -9.53 0.25
N SER A 134 0.29 -9.40 -0.89
CA SER A 134 0.70 -10.48 -1.82
C SER A 134 2.21 -10.70 -1.75
N LEU A 135 2.99 -9.65 -1.46
CA LEU A 135 4.46 -9.66 -1.39
C LEU A 135 5.00 -9.72 0.04
N SER A 136 4.21 -9.40 1.00
CA SER A 136 4.59 -9.31 2.42
C SER A 136 4.46 -10.64 3.12
#